data_c8fdf6cc08e0d81513c302f2df70e599
#
_entry.id   c8fdf6cc08e0d81513c302f2df70e599
#
_cell.length_a   1.000
_cell.length_b   1.000
_cell.length_c   1.000
_cell.angle_alpha   90.00
_cell.angle_beta   90.00
_cell.angle_gamma   90.00
#
_symmetry.space_group_name_H-M   'P 1'
#
loop_
_entity.id
_entity.type
_entity.pdbx_description
1 polymer ?
#
loop_
_entity_poly.entity_id
_entity_poly.type
_entity_poly.pdbx_seq_one_letter_code
_entity_poly.pdbx_strand_id
1 'polypeptide(L)'
;MNWTKLPVATTLAAALIASPATAYADCGDPDQPPCTGPVPTVDQVVAVLAGLTDPDIPAANKTNIVTPGFSPDEAGTIENHLNRMNGKQLPLNFVVTDIQPAPNNFAGATVATVGTPRQHAAAEPIVLVDQGGHWLITHDSAVAEMDEFWRAATRHLAVVVP
;
A
#
# COMPACT_ATOMS: atom_id res chain seq x y z
N MET A 1 -41.50 -16.96 -67.19
CA MET A 1 -40.07 -17.09 -66.89
C MET A 1 -39.78 -16.23 -65.67
N ASN A 2 -39.80 -16.80 -64.44
CA ASN A 2 -39.56 -16.08 -63.21
C ASN A 2 -38.19 -16.56 -62.64
N TRP A 3 -37.26 -15.61 -62.61
CA TRP A 3 -35.96 -15.86 -62.03
C TRP A 3 -35.98 -15.41 -60.57
N THR A 4 -36.06 -16.36 -59.66
CA THR A 4 -35.93 -16.16 -58.23
C THR A 4 -34.46 -15.97 -57.89
N LYS A 5 -34.08 -14.75 -57.46
CA LYS A 5 -32.73 -14.49 -56.89
C LYS A 5 -32.72 -14.91 -55.45
N LEU A 6 -31.84 -15.85 -55.08
CA LEU A 6 -31.54 -16.23 -53.72
C LEU A 6 -30.54 -15.24 -53.13
N PRO A 7 -30.73 -14.76 -51.91
CA PRO A 7 -29.71 -13.97 -51.23
C PRO A 7 -28.67 -14.92 -50.62
N VAL A 8 -27.40 -14.66 -50.95
CA VAL A 8 -26.25 -15.28 -50.28
C VAL A 8 -26.02 -14.57 -48.96
N ALA A 9 -26.29 -15.23 -47.84
CA ALA A 9 -25.97 -14.76 -46.53
C ALA A 9 -24.48 -15.07 -46.23
N THR A 10 -23.66 -14.05 -46.25
CA THR A 10 -22.25 -14.12 -45.83
C THR A 10 -22.18 -13.99 -44.32
N THR A 11 -22.01 -15.13 -43.62
CA THR A 11 -21.73 -15.13 -42.19
C THR A 11 -20.26 -14.76 -41.96
N LEU A 12 -19.99 -13.55 -41.46
CA LEU A 12 -18.69 -13.15 -40.94
C LEU A 12 -18.52 -13.84 -39.58
N ALA A 13 -17.69 -14.87 -39.52
CA ALA A 13 -17.22 -15.45 -38.27
C ALA A 13 -16.10 -14.55 -37.73
N ALA A 14 -16.40 -13.72 -36.72
CA ALA A 14 -15.39 -13.00 -35.96
C ALA A 14 -14.66 -14.00 -35.04
N ALA A 15 -13.46 -14.40 -35.42
CA ALA A 15 -12.57 -15.15 -34.56
C ALA A 15 -12.03 -14.20 -33.47
N LEU A 16 -12.56 -14.31 -32.25
CA LEU A 16 -11.96 -13.72 -31.07
C LEU A 16 -10.65 -14.44 -30.80
N ILE A 17 -9.54 -13.84 -31.19
CA ILE A 17 -8.22 -14.28 -30.77
C ILE A 17 -8.07 -13.82 -29.31
N ALA A 18 -8.44 -14.69 -28.38
CA ALA A 18 -8.06 -14.53 -26.98
C ALA A 18 -6.52 -14.71 -26.91
N SER A 19 -5.79 -13.61 -26.88
CA SER A 19 -4.38 -13.67 -26.54
C SER A 19 -4.26 -14.27 -25.13
N PRO A 20 -3.51 -15.35 -24.92
CA PRO A 20 -3.24 -15.81 -23.58
C PRO A 20 -2.51 -14.67 -22.87
N ALA A 21 -3.08 -14.16 -21.80
CA ALA A 21 -2.35 -13.32 -20.87
C ALA A 21 -1.22 -14.21 -20.35
N THR A 22 0.00 -14.00 -20.81
CA THR A 22 1.17 -14.57 -20.19
C THR A 22 1.25 -13.97 -18.80
N ALA A 23 0.83 -14.73 -17.79
CA ALA A 23 1.17 -14.44 -16.42
C ALA A 23 2.70 -14.51 -16.37
N TYR A 24 3.36 -13.36 -16.29
CA TYR A 24 4.78 -13.32 -15.96
C TYR A 24 4.87 -13.82 -14.54
N ALA A 25 5.47 -15.01 -14.34
CA ALA A 25 5.84 -15.46 -13.01
C ALA A 25 6.86 -14.45 -12.44
N ASP A 26 6.45 -13.76 -11.41
CA ASP A 26 7.32 -12.81 -10.70
C ASP A 26 8.35 -13.60 -9.88
N CYS A 27 9.52 -12.99 -9.65
CA CYS A 27 10.52 -13.59 -8.78
C CYS A 27 9.91 -13.87 -7.38
N GLY A 28 10.35 -14.94 -6.74
CA GLY A 28 9.86 -15.34 -5.41
C GLY A 28 8.63 -16.25 -5.41
N ASP A 29 8.02 -16.52 -6.57
CA ASP A 29 7.00 -17.55 -6.70
C ASP A 29 7.62 -18.95 -6.50
N PRO A 30 6.82 -19.98 -6.12
CA PRO A 30 7.30 -21.34 -6.09
C PRO A 30 7.95 -21.72 -7.43
N ASP A 31 9.15 -22.28 -7.39
CA ASP A 31 9.97 -22.63 -8.55
C ASP A 31 10.63 -21.47 -9.32
N GLN A 32 10.49 -20.23 -8.84
CA GLN A 32 11.19 -19.07 -9.37
C GLN A 32 12.39 -18.68 -8.50
N PRO A 33 13.44 -18.06 -9.08
CA PRO A 33 14.55 -17.56 -8.29
C PRO A 33 14.05 -16.46 -7.31
N PRO A 34 14.73 -16.30 -6.15
CA PRO A 34 14.42 -15.22 -5.23
C PRO A 34 14.52 -13.86 -5.92
N CYS A 35 13.68 -12.92 -5.50
CA CYS A 35 13.79 -11.54 -5.96
C CYS A 35 15.15 -10.96 -5.59
N THR A 36 15.73 -10.21 -6.50
CA THR A 36 16.97 -9.47 -6.29
C THR A 36 16.71 -8.01 -6.66
N GLY A 37 17.24 -7.09 -5.85
CA GLY A 37 17.05 -5.66 -6.09
C GLY A 37 17.45 -4.84 -4.87
N PRO A 38 17.35 -3.52 -4.96
CA PRO A 38 17.58 -2.66 -3.83
C PRO A 38 16.51 -2.92 -2.76
N VAL A 39 16.92 -2.80 -1.51
CA VAL A 39 16.01 -2.82 -0.35
C VAL A 39 16.29 -1.59 0.52
N PRO A 40 15.26 -1.02 1.16
CA PRO A 40 15.49 0.07 2.10
C PRO A 40 16.21 -0.44 3.35
N THR A 41 16.97 0.42 4.00
CA THR A 41 17.45 0.17 5.35
C THR A 41 16.29 0.32 6.35
N VAL A 42 16.45 -0.27 7.55
CA VAL A 42 15.48 -0.06 8.65
C VAL A 42 15.24 1.43 8.91
N ASP A 43 16.32 2.24 8.95
CA ASP A 43 16.22 3.68 9.18
C ASP A 43 15.44 4.41 8.09
N GLN A 44 15.56 3.98 6.83
CA GLN A 44 14.79 4.55 5.73
C GLN A 44 13.30 4.22 5.86
N VAL A 45 12.96 2.98 6.21
CA VAL A 45 11.55 2.60 6.44
C VAL A 45 10.98 3.39 7.63
N VAL A 46 11.72 3.48 8.74
CA VAL A 46 11.30 4.27 9.90
C VAL A 46 11.11 5.74 9.54
N ALA A 47 11.99 6.33 8.72
CA ALA A 47 11.86 7.71 8.27
C ALA A 47 10.58 7.93 7.44
N VAL A 48 10.24 6.98 6.54
CA VAL A 48 8.99 7.02 5.75
C VAL A 48 7.78 6.97 6.68
N LEU A 49 7.77 6.06 7.66
CA LEU A 49 6.66 5.91 8.61
C LEU A 49 6.55 7.11 9.56
N ALA A 50 7.66 7.67 10.01
CA ALA A 50 7.67 8.89 10.81
C ALA A 50 7.07 10.07 10.04
N GLY A 51 7.46 10.24 8.77
CA GLY A 51 6.85 11.26 7.90
C GLY A 51 5.38 10.99 7.61
N LEU A 52 4.98 9.72 7.44
CA LEU A 52 3.57 9.34 7.25
C LEU A 52 2.70 9.76 8.46
N THR A 53 3.22 9.57 9.67
CA THR A 53 2.50 9.86 10.92
C THR A 53 2.78 11.25 11.50
N ASP A 54 3.56 12.06 10.82
CA ASP A 54 3.86 13.43 11.24
C ASP A 54 2.61 14.34 11.07
N PRO A 55 2.04 14.87 12.17
CA PRO A 55 0.87 15.73 12.10
C PRO A 55 1.19 17.13 11.55
N ASP A 56 2.45 17.54 11.54
CA ASP A 56 2.87 18.86 11.04
C ASP A 56 2.95 18.89 9.50
N ILE A 57 2.95 17.73 8.86
CA ILE A 57 2.89 17.59 7.39
C ILE A 57 1.43 17.30 7.00
N PRO A 58 0.72 18.22 6.32
CA PRO A 58 -0.62 17.97 5.84
C PRO A 58 -0.70 16.68 4.97
N ALA A 59 -1.73 15.88 5.15
CA ALA A 59 -1.84 14.59 4.44
C ALA A 59 -1.82 14.75 2.92
N ALA A 60 -2.42 15.82 2.39
CA ALA A 60 -2.37 16.15 0.96
C ALA A 60 -0.95 16.45 0.43
N ASN A 61 -0.01 16.80 1.30
CA ASN A 61 1.36 17.18 0.95
C ASN A 61 2.37 16.02 1.15
N LYS A 62 1.92 14.82 1.55
CA LYS A 62 2.79 13.67 1.78
C LYS A 62 3.20 12.94 0.48
N THR A 63 3.19 13.63 -0.66
CA THR A 63 3.51 13.05 -1.99
C THR A 63 4.96 12.62 -2.16
N ASN A 64 5.85 13.07 -1.29
CA ASN A 64 7.24 12.60 -1.19
C ASN A 64 7.42 11.45 -0.20
N ILE A 65 6.34 10.95 0.38
CA ILE A 65 6.31 9.84 1.34
C ILE A 65 5.44 8.70 0.82
N VAL A 66 4.30 9.03 0.19
CA VAL A 66 3.28 8.09 -0.30
C VAL A 66 3.14 8.21 -1.82
N THR A 67 3.10 7.09 -2.50
CA THR A 67 2.93 7.07 -3.96
C THR A 67 1.88 6.03 -4.41
N PRO A 68 0.93 6.41 -5.26
CA PRO A 68 0.49 7.79 -5.49
C PRO A 68 0.02 8.43 -4.17
N GLY A 69 -0.01 9.76 -4.08
CA GLY A 69 -0.48 10.46 -2.89
C GLY A 69 -1.95 10.17 -2.56
N PHE A 70 -2.41 10.66 -1.42
CA PHE A 70 -3.80 10.49 -0.98
C PHE A 70 -4.77 11.32 -1.83
N SER A 71 -5.98 10.80 -2.03
CA SER A 71 -7.11 11.58 -2.54
C SER A 71 -7.53 12.65 -1.52
N PRO A 72 -8.26 13.69 -1.92
CA PRO A 72 -8.70 14.75 -0.99
C PRO A 72 -9.52 14.23 0.19
N ASP A 73 -10.38 13.23 -0.02
CA ASP A 73 -11.23 12.66 1.03
C ASP A 73 -10.41 11.82 2.02
N GLU A 74 -9.47 11.03 1.51
CA GLU A 74 -8.53 10.25 2.34
C GLU A 74 -7.63 11.18 3.14
N ALA A 75 -7.06 12.21 2.50
CA ALA A 75 -6.23 13.19 3.16
C ALA A 75 -6.96 13.87 4.32
N GLY A 76 -8.22 14.27 4.13
CA GLY A 76 -9.05 14.83 5.19
C GLY A 76 -9.29 13.86 6.34
N THR A 77 -9.51 12.59 6.05
CA THR A 77 -9.71 11.55 7.07
C THR A 77 -8.43 11.30 7.87
N ILE A 78 -7.31 11.12 7.17
CA ILE A 78 -5.99 10.89 7.78
C ILE A 78 -5.58 12.07 8.66
N GLU A 79 -5.75 13.29 8.18
CA GLU A 79 -5.43 14.51 8.95
C GLU A 79 -6.26 14.61 10.22
N ASN A 80 -7.55 14.29 10.18
CA ASN A 80 -8.39 14.23 11.37
C ASN A 80 -7.91 13.17 12.37
N HIS A 81 -7.45 12.01 11.91
CA HIS A 81 -6.90 10.96 12.77
C HIS A 81 -5.58 11.42 13.42
N LEU A 82 -4.64 11.96 12.64
CA LEU A 82 -3.37 12.47 13.14
C LEU A 82 -3.56 13.58 14.18
N ASN A 83 -4.46 14.54 13.92
CA ASN A 83 -4.75 15.61 14.83
C ASN A 83 -5.33 15.13 16.18
N ARG A 84 -6.14 14.06 16.15
CA ARG A 84 -6.69 13.45 17.39
C ARG A 84 -5.64 12.66 18.16
N MET A 85 -4.64 12.11 17.48
CA MET A 85 -3.53 11.37 18.09
C MET A 85 -2.42 12.32 18.59
N ASN A 86 -2.31 13.50 18.02
CA ASN A 86 -1.27 14.48 18.34
C ASN A 86 -1.28 14.84 19.83
N GLY A 87 -0.08 14.88 20.42
CA GLY A 87 0.13 15.18 21.84
C GLY A 87 -0.32 14.11 22.82
N LYS A 88 -0.87 12.98 22.33
CA LYS A 88 -1.32 11.85 23.17
C LYS A 88 -0.65 10.53 22.83
N GLN A 89 -0.47 10.26 21.53
CA GLN A 89 0.03 8.99 21.00
C GLN A 89 1.14 9.17 19.99
N LEU A 90 1.28 10.36 19.41
CA LEU A 90 2.40 10.70 18.54
C LEU A 90 3.55 11.33 19.34
N PRO A 91 4.81 11.13 18.91
CA PRO A 91 5.23 10.26 17.80
C PRO A 91 5.10 8.77 18.11
N LEU A 92 4.92 7.95 17.08
CA LEU A 92 4.96 6.49 17.18
C LEU A 92 6.40 5.99 17.11
N ASN A 93 6.67 4.85 17.75
CA ASN A 93 7.92 4.11 17.57
C ASN A 93 7.64 2.85 16.76
N PHE A 94 8.53 2.55 15.82
CA PHE A 94 8.36 1.44 14.89
C PHE A 94 9.44 0.38 15.07
N VAL A 95 9.04 -0.88 14.94
CA VAL A 95 9.94 -2.01 14.73
C VAL A 95 9.72 -2.53 13.34
N VAL A 96 10.78 -2.59 12.56
CA VAL A 96 10.78 -3.04 11.16
C VAL A 96 11.56 -4.33 11.06
N THR A 97 10.96 -5.35 10.47
CA THR A 97 11.54 -6.67 10.23
C THR A 97 11.26 -7.14 8.81
N ASP A 98 11.85 -8.25 8.42
CA ASP A 98 11.55 -8.97 7.18
C ASP A 98 11.60 -8.10 5.91
N ILE A 99 12.62 -7.23 5.83
CA ILE A 99 12.82 -6.42 4.63
C ILE A 99 13.30 -7.32 3.49
N GLN A 100 12.54 -7.38 2.41
CA GLN A 100 12.82 -8.24 1.26
C GLN A 100 12.62 -7.48 -0.06
N PRO A 101 13.44 -7.75 -1.08
CA PRO A 101 13.26 -7.18 -2.39
C PRO A 101 12.02 -7.79 -3.07
N ALA A 102 11.38 -6.99 -3.91
CA ALA A 102 10.29 -7.40 -4.77
C ALA A 102 10.55 -6.90 -6.22
N PRO A 103 9.82 -7.39 -7.23
CA PRO A 103 9.99 -6.94 -8.61
C PRO A 103 9.79 -5.44 -8.79
N ASN A 104 10.36 -4.88 -9.86
CA ASN A 104 10.11 -3.48 -10.29
C ASN A 104 10.48 -2.41 -9.26
N ASN A 105 11.61 -2.58 -8.56
CA ASN A 105 12.10 -1.67 -7.51
C ASN A 105 11.16 -1.53 -6.30
N PHE A 106 10.31 -2.53 -6.08
CA PHE A 106 9.55 -2.62 -4.84
C PHE A 106 10.34 -3.38 -3.76
N ALA A 107 9.94 -3.18 -2.52
CA ALA A 107 10.38 -3.96 -1.38
C ALA A 107 9.22 -4.16 -0.40
N GLY A 108 9.17 -5.33 0.23
CA GLY A 108 8.29 -5.60 1.35
C GLY A 108 9.01 -5.41 2.67
N ALA A 109 8.28 -5.04 3.71
CA ALA A 109 8.76 -5.05 5.08
C ALA A 109 7.60 -5.36 6.04
N THR A 110 7.89 -5.89 7.22
CA THR A 110 6.91 -6.05 8.29
C THR A 110 7.13 -4.97 9.33
N VAL A 111 6.06 -4.24 9.69
CA VAL A 111 6.09 -3.10 10.61
C VAL A 111 5.18 -3.36 11.80
N ALA A 112 5.66 -3.05 12.99
CA ALA A 112 4.85 -2.99 14.19
C ALA A 112 5.13 -1.71 14.95
N THR A 113 4.13 -1.14 15.61
CA THR A 113 4.35 -0.07 16.58
C THR A 113 4.64 -0.63 17.95
N VAL A 114 5.55 0.02 18.66
CA VAL A 114 5.94 -0.34 20.04
C VAL A 114 5.81 0.86 20.96
N GLY A 115 5.61 0.60 22.24
CA GLY A 115 5.50 1.67 23.25
C GLY A 115 4.54 1.30 24.37
N THR A 116 3.70 2.24 24.77
CA THR A 116 2.64 1.96 25.74
C THR A 116 1.59 1.01 25.15
N PRO A 117 0.77 0.32 25.97
CA PRO A 117 -0.30 -0.55 25.45
C PRO A 117 -1.25 0.11 24.47
N ARG A 118 -1.34 1.45 24.50
CA ARG A 118 -2.18 2.23 23.57
C ARG A 118 -1.50 2.54 22.23
N GLN A 119 -0.20 2.24 22.11
CA GLN A 119 0.60 2.50 20.91
C GLN A 119 0.97 1.19 20.18
N HIS A 120 0.53 0.03 20.67
CA HIS A 120 0.81 -1.23 20.02
C HIS A 120 -0.20 -1.48 18.91
N ALA A 121 0.25 -1.46 17.67
CA ALA A 121 -0.44 -2.02 16.52
C ALA A 121 0.07 -3.44 16.24
N ALA A 122 -0.74 -4.23 15.56
CA ALA A 122 -0.31 -5.53 15.06
C ALA A 122 0.85 -5.36 14.09
N ALA A 123 1.66 -6.41 13.93
CA ALA A 123 2.68 -6.43 12.89
C ALA A 123 2.01 -6.64 11.53
N GLU A 124 2.15 -5.68 10.63
CA GLU A 124 1.52 -5.69 9.32
C GLU A 124 2.57 -5.59 8.20
N PRO A 125 2.34 -6.24 7.07
CA PRO A 125 3.21 -6.11 5.91
C PRO A 125 2.95 -4.79 5.18
N ILE A 126 4.01 -4.09 4.82
CA ILE A 126 3.96 -2.90 3.97
C ILE A 126 4.75 -3.11 2.69
N VAL A 127 4.40 -2.36 1.68
CA VAL A 127 5.10 -2.32 0.40
C VAL A 127 5.66 -0.91 0.18
N LEU A 128 6.95 -0.87 -0.16
CA LEU A 128 7.67 0.35 -0.52
C LEU A 128 8.13 0.27 -1.96
N VAL A 129 8.38 1.41 -2.57
CA VAL A 129 8.94 1.54 -3.92
C VAL A 129 10.10 2.51 -3.91
N ASP A 130 11.19 2.12 -4.59
CA ASP A 130 12.34 2.99 -4.82
C ASP A 130 12.10 3.88 -6.03
N GLN A 131 12.15 5.18 -5.83
CA GLN A 131 12.12 6.18 -6.89
C GLN A 131 13.45 6.93 -6.95
N GLY A 132 14.46 6.28 -7.58
CA GLY A 132 15.76 6.89 -7.77
C GLY A 132 16.59 7.04 -6.49
N GLY A 133 16.53 6.06 -5.61
CA GLY A 133 17.23 6.03 -4.32
C GLY A 133 16.42 6.65 -3.18
N HIS A 134 15.19 7.07 -3.44
CA HIS A 134 14.25 7.57 -2.45
C HIS A 134 13.08 6.60 -2.27
N TRP A 135 12.92 6.07 -1.07
CA TRP A 135 11.88 5.10 -0.74
C TRP A 135 10.59 5.80 -0.36
N LEU A 136 9.48 5.37 -0.96
CA LEU A 136 8.14 5.80 -0.64
C LEU A 136 7.30 4.58 -0.27
N ILE A 137 6.33 4.75 0.63
CA ILE A 137 5.31 3.71 0.88
C ILE A 137 4.24 3.77 -0.21
N THR A 138 3.74 2.60 -0.64
CA THR A 138 2.60 2.57 -1.57
C THR A 138 1.34 3.09 -0.90
N HIS A 139 0.46 3.69 -1.69
CA HIS A 139 -0.81 4.24 -1.22
C HIS A 139 -1.62 3.23 -0.39
N ASP A 140 -1.80 2.01 -0.91
CA ASP A 140 -2.60 0.98 -0.22
C ASP A 140 -2.00 0.58 1.13
N SER A 141 -0.66 0.45 1.20
CA SER A 141 0.03 0.19 2.46
C SER A 141 -0.10 1.38 3.42
N ALA A 142 0.02 2.61 2.92
CA ALA A 142 -0.11 3.80 3.75
C ALA A 142 -1.51 3.94 4.37
N VAL A 143 -2.55 3.68 3.59
CA VAL A 143 -3.95 3.69 4.08
C VAL A 143 -4.18 2.60 5.11
N ALA A 144 -3.72 1.36 4.84
CA ALA A 144 -3.86 0.24 5.75
C ALA A 144 -3.15 0.49 7.10
N GLU A 145 -1.93 1.01 7.07
CA GLU A 145 -1.16 1.36 8.27
C GLU A 145 -1.83 2.47 9.08
N MET A 146 -2.30 3.54 8.43
CA MET A 146 -3.00 4.63 9.10
C MET A 146 -4.28 4.14 9.78
N ASP A 147 -5.02 3.23 9.15
CA ASP A 147 -6.20 2.61 9.73
C ASP A 147 -5.87 1.73 10.95
N GLU A 148 -4.77 0.97 10.90
CA GLU A 148 -4.35 0.13 12.02
C GLU A 148 -3.85 0.99 13.20
N PHE A 149 -3.07 2.04 12.94
CA PHE A 149 -2.64 2.99 13.97
C PHE A 149 -3.84 3.65 14.65
N TRP A 150 -4.83 4.07 13.87
CA TRP A 150 -6.06 4.65 14.41
C TRP A 150 -6.86 3.65 15.23
N ARG A 151 -7.01 2.42 14.75
CA ARG A 151 -7.69 1.34 15.49
C ARG A 151 -6.95 1.01 16.78
N ALA A 152 -5.63 0.93 16.76
CA ALA A 152 -4.83 0.71 17.97
C ALA A 152 -5.02 1.84 18.99
N ALA A 153 -5.04 3.09 18.52
CA ALA A 153 -5.24 4.27 19.33
C ALA A 153 -6.61 4.33 20.00
N THR A 154 -7.65 3.80 19.35
CA THR A 154 -9.06 3.90 19.80
C THR A 154 -9.57 2.67 20.56
N ARG A 155 -8.91 1.53 20.47
CA ARG A 155 -9.34 0.25 21.14
C ARG A 155 -9.62 0.41 22.64
N HIS A 156 -8.94 1.32 23.33
CA HIS A 156 -9.13 1.53 24.77
C HIS A 156 -10.32 2.42 25.14
N LEU A 157 -10.95 3.10 24.20
CA LEU A 157 -12.14 3.89 24.49
C LEU A 157 -13.40 3.03 24.63
N ALA A 158 -13.36 1.80 24.14
CA ALA A 158 -14.51 0.87 24.16
C ALA A 158 -14.60 -0.01 25.43
N VAL A 159 -13.59 0.00 26.30
CA VAL A 159 -13.53 -0.92 27.47
C VAL A 159 -13.94 -0.25 28.78
N VAL A 160 -14.28 1.02 28.80
CA VAL A 160 -14.74 1.72 30.00
C VAL A 160 -16.23 2.04 29.85
N VAL A 161 -17.06 1.00 29.92
CA VAL A 161 -18.47 1.12 30.31
C VAL A 161 -18.64 0.20 31.51
N PRO A 162 -18.90 0.74 32.71
CA PRO A 162 -19.22 -0.05 33.87
C PRO A 162 -20.60 -0.74 33.73
#